data_4576758675111717e69de08d29eef81f
#
_entry.id   4576758675111717e69de08d29eef81f
#
_cell.length_a   1.000
_cell.length_b   1.000
_cell.length_c   1.000
_cell.angle_alpha   90.00
_cell.angle_beta   90.00
_cell.angle_gamma   90.00
#
_symmetry.space_group_name_H-M   'P 1'
#
loop_
_entity.id
_entity.type
_entity.pdbx_description
1 polymer ?
#
loop_
_entity_poly.entity_id
_entity_poly.type
_entity_poly.pdbx_seq_one_letter_code
_entity_poly.pdbx_strand_id
1 'polypeptide(L)'
;MMKLYWAPHTRSLRALWALEESGLAYERQLIDIRAGAQNDPAFKAVNPMAKVPALEDGEARVAESAAICAYVAEKAAPGLLAPPIGAAERGRYLHWLFFASGCIE
;
A
#
# COMPACT_ATOMS: atom_id res chain seq x y z
N MET A 1 -4.56 7.62 12.25
CA MET A 1 -5.18 6.49 11.53
C MET A 1 -4.71 6.46 10.09
N MET A 2 -4.49 5.28 9.57
CA MET A 2 -4.09 5.13 8.16
C MET A 2 -5.26 5.44 7.23
N LYS A 3 -4.94 6.03 6.08
CA LYS A 3 -5.92 6.34 5.05
C LYS A 3 -5.39 5.86 3.70
N LEU A 4 -6.16 4.98 3.06
CA LEU A 4 -5.80 4.47 1.74
C LEU A 4 -6.56 5.21 0.66
N TYR A 5 -5.83 5.79 -0.27
CA TYR A 5 -6.40 6.39 -1.49
C TYR A 5 -6.39 5.31 -2.56
N TRP A 6 -7.56 4.99 -3.12
CA TRP A 6 -7.72 3.82 -3.97
C TRP A 6 -8.70 4.07 -5.11
N ALA A 7 -8.64 3.17 -6.10
CA ALA A 7 -9.63 3.12 -7.16
C ALA A 7 -9.87 1.65 -7.53
N PRO A 8 -11.09 1.28 -7.92
CA PRO A 8 -11.37 -0.09 -8.34
C PRO A 8 -10.64 -0.43 -9.64
N HIS A 9 -10.41 -1.71 -9.86
CA HIS A 9 -9.75 -2.24 -11.07
C HIS A 9 -8.34 -1.68 -11.26
N THR A 10 -7.64 -1.42 -10.15
CA THR A 10 -6.25 -0.97 -10.14
C THR A 10 -5.45 -1.81 -9.16
N ARG A 11 -4.15 -1.54 -9.09
CA ARG A 11 -3.28 -2.20 -8.10
C ARG A 11 -3.61 -1.82 -6.65
N SER A 12 -4.53 -0.88 -6.46
CA SER A 12 -5.07 -0.55 -5.14
C SER A 12 -5.64 -1.77 -4.41
N LEU A 13 -6.12 -2.77 -5.17
CA LEU A 13 -6.65 -3.99 -4.58
C LEU A 13 -5.62 -4.70 -3.71
N ARG A 14 -4.36 -4.66 -4.09
CA ARG A 14 -3.27 -5.28 -3.31
C ARG A 14 -3.13 -4.64 -1.94
N ALA A 15 -3.11 -3.32 -1.92
CA ALA A 15 -3.01 -2.55 -0.68
C ALA A 15 -4.25 -2.74 0.18
N LEU A 16 -5.43 -2.74 -0.44
CA LEU A 16 -6.69 -2.94 0.25
C LEU A 16 -6.74 -4.32 0.91
N TRP A 17 -6.33 -5.35 0.18
CA TRP A 17 -6.30 -6.71 0.70
C TRP A 17 -5.34 -6.82 1.90
N ALA A 18 -4.15 -6.23 1.79
CA ALA A 18 -3.19 -6.23 2.89
C ALA A 18 -3.77 -5.57 4.14
N LEU A 19 -4.45 -4.43 3.97
CA LEU A 19 -5.07 -3.72 5.09
C LEU A 19 -6.17 -4.55 5.73
N GLU A 20 -7.02 -5.21 4.93
CA GLU A 20 -8.07 -6.07 5.46
C GLU A 20 -7.50 -7.26 6.24
N GLU A 21 -6.43 -7.87 5.75
CA GLU A 21 -5.79 -8.99 6.44
C GLU A 21 -5.02 -8.56 7.68
N SER A 22 -4.61 -7.30 7.75
CA SER A 22 -3.82 -6.79 8.88
C SER A 22 -4.60 -6.67 10.17
N GLY A 23 -5.91 -6.52 10.09
CA GLY A 23 -6.75 -6.23 11.24
C GLY A 23 -6.62 -4.82 11.79
N LEU A 24 -5.82 -3.97 11.14
CA LEU A 24 -5.63 -2.58 11.56
C LEU A 24 -6.80 -1.71 11.13
N ALA A 25 -7.10 -0.69 11.93
CA ALA A 25 -8.10 0.30 11.58
C ALA A 25 -7.54 1.22 10.47
N TYR A 26 -8.37 1.51 9.47
CA TYR A 26 -7.99 2.41 8.40
C TYR A 26 -9.23 2.99 7.73
N GLU A 27 -9.02 4.08 6.99
CA GLU A 27 -10.06 4.71 6.19
C GLU A 27 -9.74 4.50 4.71
N ARG A 28 -10.77 4.58 3.87
CA ARG A 28 -10.63 4.51 2.42
C ARG A 28 -11.12 5.81 1.80
N GLN A 29 -10.38 6.33 0.84
CA GLN A 29 -10.75 7.49 0.05
C GLN A 29 -10.73 7.09 -1.42
N LEU A 30 -11.90 7.06 -2.04
CA LEU A 30 -11.99 6.76 -3.47
C LEU A 30 -11.44 7.92 -4.29
N ILE A 31 -10.62 7.60 -5.26
CA ILE A 31 -10.12 8.57 -6.25
C ILE A 31 -10.75 8.19 -7.59
N ASP A 32 -11.58 9.06 -8.12
CA ASP A 32 -12.22 8.81 -9.41
C ASP A 32 -11.22 9.10 -10.54
N ILE A 33 -10.47 8.07 -10.92
CA ILE A 33 -9.42 8.22 -11.92
C ILE A 33 -9.97 8.49 -13.32
N ARG A 34 -11.21 8.07 -13.60
CA ARG A 34 -11.86 8.36 -14.88
C ARG A 34 -12.19 9.84 -15.01
N ALA A 35 -12.51 10.48 -13.89
CA ALA A 35 -12.78 11.91 -13.85
C ALA A 35 -11.51 12.75 -13.70
N GLY A 36 -10.35 12.12 -13.59
CA GLY A 36 -9.08 12.83 -13.43
C GLY A 36 -8.79 13.31 -12.02
N ALA A 37 -9.48 12.76 -11.01
CA ALA A 37 -9.30 13.19 -9.62
C ALA A 37 -7.89 12.95 -9.09
N GLN A 38 -7.11 12.06 -9.70
CA GLN A 38 -5.72 11.84 -9.33
C GLN A 38 -4.85 13.09 -9.58
N ASN A 39 -5.33 14.00 -10.42
CA ASN A 39 -4.61 15.24 -10.72
C ASN A 39 -4.99 16.41 -9.81
N ASP A 40 -5.93 16.21 -8.90
CA ASP A 40 -6.31 17.24 -7.94
C ASP A 40 -5.12 17.60 -7.05
N PRO A 41 -4.90 18.90 -6.78
CA PRO A 41 -3.78 19.32 -5.93
C PRO A 41 -3.76 18.66 -4.56
N ALA A 42 -4.94 18.40 -3.98
CA ALA A 42 -5.05 17.75 -2.68
C ALA A 42 -4.47 16.32 -2.72
N PHE A 43 -4.74 15.57 -3.78
CA PHE A 43 -4.18 14.23 -3.91
C PHE A 43 -2.70 14.26 -4.28
N LYS A 44 -2.30 15.21 -5.12
CA LYS A 44 -0.88 15.34 -5.48
C LYS A 44 0.00 15.70 -4.29
N ALA A 45 -0.57 16.31 -3.27
CA ALA A 45 0.14 16.56 -2.02
C ALA A 45 0.44 15.24 -1.29
N VAL A 46 -0.38 14.20 -1.48
CA VAL A 46 -0.16 12.88 -0.92
C VAL A 46 0.80 12.09 -1.80
N ASN A 47 0.58 12.11 -3.11
CA ASN A 47 1.43 11.41 -4.08
C ASN A 47 1.66 12.28 -5.31
N PRO A 48 2.83 12.90 -5.41
CA PRO A 48 3.15 13.76 -6.57
C PRO A 48 3.09 13.05 -7.92
N MET A 49 3.24 11.72 -7.93
CA MET A 49 3.15 10.92 -9.16
C MET A 49 1.71 10.77 -9.66
N ALA A 50 0.72 11.23 -8.88
CA ALA A 50 -0.69 11.21 -9.25
C ALA A 50 -1.20 9.81 -9.59
N LYS A 51 -0.81 8.81 -8.82
CA LYS A 51 -1.22 7.41 -9.01
C LYS A 51 -1.79 6.82 -7.75
N VAL A 52 -2.72 5.90 -7.90
CA VAL A 52 -3.22 5.07 -6.81
C VAL A 52 -2.60 3.67 -6.91
N PRO A 53 -2.43 2.94 -5.80
CA PRO A 53 -2.76 3.34 -4.43
C PRO A 53 -1.74 4.30 -3.83
N ALA A 54 -2.17 5.01 -2.81
CA ALA A 54 -1.30 5.80 -1.94
C ALA A 54 -1.81 5.68 -0.52
N LEU A 55 -0.89 5.63 0.43
CA LEU A 55 -1.24 5.49 1.85
C LEU A 55 -0.72 6.70 2.61
N GLU A 56 -1.58 7.21 3.48
CA GLU A 56 -1.25 8.28 4.41
C GLU A 56 -1.38 7.74 5.83
N ASP A 57 -0.35 7.90 6.64
CA ASP A 57 -0.35 7.47 8.03
C ASP A 57 0.33 8.54 8.88
N GLY A 58 -0.46 9.45 9.45
CA GLY A 58 0.08 10.62 10.11
C GLY A 58 0.87 11.46 9.09
N GLU A 59 2.16 11.65 9.35
CA GLU A 59 3.03 12.37 8.44
C GLU A 59 3.64 11.49 7.34
N ALA A 60 3.52 10.17 7.48
CA ALA A 60 4.06 9.25 6.49
C ALA A 60 3.21 9.23 5.24
N ARG A 61 3.86 9.20 4.10
CA ARG A 61 3.23 9.07 2.79
C ARG A 61 3.93 7.95 2.06
N VAL A 62 3.17 6.93 1.65
CA VAL A 62 3.73 5.75 0.98
C VAL A 62 3.01 5.54 -0.34
N ALA A 63 3.76 5.46 -1.41
CA ALA A 63 3.26 5.11 -2.73
C ALA A 63 3.88 3.77 -3.13
N GLU A 64 3.42 3.20 -4.24
CA GLU A 64 3.80 1.87 -4.74
C GLU A 64 3.13 0.75 -3.95
N SER A 65 2.36 -0.08 -4.64
CA SER A 65 1.56 -1.11 -3.97
C SER A 65 2.40 -2.07 -3.12
N ALA A 66 3.58 -2.47 -3.60
CA ALA A 66 4.45 -3.36 -2.85
C ALA A 66 4.98 -2.70 -1.57
N ALA A 67 5.34 -1.41 -1.66
CA ALA A 67 5.81 -0.66 -0.51
C ALA A 67 4.71 -0.49 0.54
N ILE A 68 3.48 -0.24 0.08
CA ILE A 68 2.34 -0.13 0.98
C ILE A 68 2.10 -1.46 1.69
N CYS A 69 2.14 -2.57 0.96
CA CYS A 69 1.98 -3.90 1.56
C CYS A 69 3.05 -4.17 2.62
N ALA A 70 4.30 -3.82 2.34
CA ALA A 70 5.39 -3.99 3.30
C ALA A 70 5.19 -3.11 4.54
N TYR A 71 4.79 -1.86 4.34
CA TYR A 71 4.53 -0.93 5.44
C TYR A 71 3.41 -1.44 6.35
N VAL A 72 2.31 -1.90 5.74
CA VAL A 72 1.18 -2.46 6.48
C VAL A 72 1.61 -3.71 7.25
N ALA A 73 2.40 -4.57 6.64
CA ALA A 73 2.90 -5.79 7.28
C ALA A 73 3.75 -5.47 8.52
N GLU A 74 4.52 -4.38 8.47
CA GLU A 74 5.31 -3.96 9.63
C GLU A 74 4.44 -3.43 10.77
N LYS A 75 3.30 -2.82 10.46
CA LYS A 75 2.36 -2.29 11.45
C LYS A 75 1.47 -3.38 12.04
N ALA A 76 1.29 -4.48 11.33
CA ALA A 76 0.44 -5.58 11.78
C ALA A 76 1.11 -6.33 12.92
N ALA A 77 0.35 -7.23 13.56
CA ALA A 77 0.89 -8.08 14.62
C ALA A 77 2.13 -8.82 14.11
N PRO A 78 3.19 -8.94 14.92
CA PRO A 78 4.43 -9.61 14.48
C PRO A 78 4.17 -11.01 13.94
N GLY A 79 4.71 -11.29 12.74
CA GLY A 79 4.59 -12.60 12.11
C GLY A 79 3.25 -12.86 11.41
N LEU A 80 2.31 -11.92 11.46
CA LEU A 80 1.00 -12.12 10.84
C LEU A 80 1.08 -12.09 9.31
N LEU A 81 1.69 -11.03 8.76
CA LEU A 81 1.77 -10.84 7.31
C LEU A 81 3.19 -10.96 6.76
N ALA A 82 4.18 -10.85 7.62
CA ALA A 82 5.57 -10.90 7.22
C ALA A 82 6.41 -11.54 8.31
N PRO A 83 7.48 -12.28 7.97
CA PRO A 83 8.40 -12.80 8.98
C PRO A 83 9.14 -11.66 9.66
N PRO A 84 9.59 -11.85 10.92
CA PRO A 84 10.34 -10.84 11.64
C PRO A 84 11.62 -10.44 10.90
N ILE A 85 12.03 -9.19 11.09
CA ILE A 85 13.31 -8.71 10.59
C ILE A 85 14.41 -9.57 11.25
N GLY A 86 15.35 -10.06 10.44
CA GLY A 86 16.41 -10.92 10.92
C GLY A 86 16.12 -12.41 10.81
N ALA A 87 14.86 -12.82 10.62
CA ALA A 87 14.54 -14.22 10.37
C ALA A 87 15.01 -14.63 8.97
N ALA A 88 15.40 -15.89 8.82
CA ALA A 88 15.88 -16.40 7.54
C ALA A 88 14.82 -16.28 6.44
N GLU A 89 13.56 -16.48 6.79
CA GLU A 89 12.42 -16.37 5.86
C GLU A 89 12.24 -14.95 5.32
N ARG A 90 12.81 -13.96 5.98
CA ARG A 90 12.69 -12.55 5.55
C ARG A 90 13.23 -12.34 4.15
N GLY A 91 14.34 -13.02 3.80
CA GLY A 91 14.92 -12.94 2.46
C GLY A 91 13.95 -13.43 1.40
N ARG A 92 13.31 -14.58 1.62
CA ARG A 92 12.33 -15.14 0.71
C ARG A 92 11.10 -14.24 0.60
N TYR A 93 10.64 -13.70 1.72
CA TYR A 93 9.54 -12.76 1.75
C TYR A 93 9.81 -11.53 0.87
N LEU A 94 10.97 -10.91 1.03
CA LEU A 94 11.34 -9.74 0.22
C LEU A 94 11.47 -10.10 -1.26
N HIS A 95 12.07 -11.25 -1.55
CA HIS A 95 12.22 -11.73 -2.92
C HIS A 95 10.86 -11.76 -3.65
N TRP A 96 9.89 -12.43 -3.06
CA TRP A 96 8.59 -12.60 -3.70
C TRP A 96 7.74 -11.34 -3.68
N LEU A 97 7.88 -10.51 -2.65
CA LEU A 97 7.20 -9.22 -2.59
C LEU A 97 7.57 -8.35 -3.79
N PHE A 98 8.87 -8.22 -4.07
CA PHE A 98 9.33 -7.39 -5.17
C PHE A 98 9.26 -8.10 -6.52
N PHE A 99 9.25 -9.42 -6.53
CA PHE A 99 9.06 -10.18 -7.76
C PHE A 99 7.71 -9.85 -8.41
N ALA A 100 6.67 -9.76 -7.62
CA ALA A 100 5.33 -9.46 -8.15
C ALA A 100 5.31 -8.12 -8.90
N SER A 101 5.88 -7.07 -8.32
CA SER A 101 5.87 -5.75 -8.95
C SER A 101 6.97 -5.59 -10.02
N GLY A 102 8.08 -6.32 -9.88
CA GLY A 102 9.23 -6.17 -10.78
C GLY A 102 9.23 -7.09 -11.98
N CYS A 103 8.59 -8.25 -11.90
CA CYS A 103 8.68 -9.27 -12.94
C CYS A 103 7.33 -9.71 -13.51
N ILE A 104 6.26 -9.68 -12.72
CA ILE A 104 4.94 -10.14 -13.17
C ILE A 104 4.14 -9.02 -13.80
N GLU A 105 4.24 -7.82 -13.25
CA GLU A 105 3.57 -6.66 -13.84
C GLU A 105 4.26 -6.26 -15.13
#